data_07a3d0cb68921b1223966b5de1726067
#
_entry.id   07a3d0cb68921b1223966b5de1726067
#
_cell.length_a   1.000
_cell.length_b   1.000
_cell.length_c   1.000
_cell.angle_alpha   90.00
_cell.angle_beta   90.00
_cell.angle_gamma   90.00
#
_symmetry.space_group_name_H-M   'P 1'
#
loop_
_entity.id
_entity.type
_entity.pdbx_description
1 polymer ?
#
loop_
_entity_poly.entity_id
_entity_poly.type
_entity_poly.pdbx_seq_one_letter_code
_entity_poly.pdbx_strand_id
1 'polypeptide(L)'
;MGVSVLYSAIPPSSTLYSRLQREKALSILVVYLFHYGCGIFRFFEIDPEEINEILEDVIETQQETFGSELEADRVIAELRSELRLTRQAYPGIEDRIALLEKTSAEIEKRLSQELSRRKFANADEIVEKLMFGDRTLAPTLLSTEESLGLISCELVSEGASIFRQIDPETLFARDESCFEDFERWRNLYLLAADKNEEILVAVA
;
A
#
# COMPACT_ATOMS: atom_id res chain seq x y z
N MET A 1 2.98 17.29 9.86
CA MET A 1 2.12 16.88 8.74
C MET A 1 1.96 15.38 8.88
N GLY A 2 0.76 14.82 8.75
CA GLY A 2 0.59 13.38 8.84
C GLY A 2 0.96 12.74 7.51
N VAL A 3 1.62 11.60 7.56
CA VAL A 3 1.95 10.77 6.40
C VAL A 3 0.72 9.96 6.02
N SER A 4 0.40 9.91 4.74
CA SER A 4 -0.65 9.04 4.20
C SER A 4 -0.02 7.69 3.83
N VAL A 5 -0.65 6.60 4.25
CA VAL A 5 -0.17 5.24 3.95
C VAL A 5 -1.30 4.46 3.28
N LEU A 6 -1.05 4.01 2.08
CA LEU A 6 -1.99 3.21 1.30
C LEU A 6 -1.50 1.76 1.21
N TYR A 7 -2.38 0.84 1.53
CA TYR A 7 -2.13 -0.59 1.51
C TYR A 7 -2.98 -1.26 0.44
N SER A 8 -2.38 -2.21 -0.28
CA SER A 8 -3.08 -2.99 -1.30
C SER A 8 -2.66 -4.46 -1.23
N ALA A 9 -3.60 -5.36 -0.97
CA ALA A 9 -3.34 -6.80 -0.99
C ALA A 9 -3.09 -7.28 -2.42
N ILE A 10 -1.97 -7.93 -2.66
CA ILE A 10 -1.52 -8.40 -3.98
C ILE A 10 -1.29 -9.92 -3.94
N PRO A 11 -1.92 -10.67 -4.85
CA PRO A 11 -1.65 -12.09 -4.98
C PRO A 11 -0.18 -12.36 -5.36
N PRO A 12 0.51 -13.33 -4.75
CA PRO A 12 1.89 -13.68 -5.08
C PRO A 12 2.08 -14.12 -6.54
N SER A 13 1.01 -14.65 -7.14
CA SER A 13 0.98 -15.02 -8.56
C SER A 13 0.80 -13.83 -9.51
N SER A 14 0.65 -12.62 -8.99
CA SER A 14 0.52 -11.41 -9.82
C SER A 14 1.82 -11.15 -10.58
N THR A 15 1.71 -11.02 -11.89
CA THR A 15 2.83 -10.59 -12.73
C THR A 15 3.27 -9.19 -12.39
N LEU A 16 2.34 -8.32 -11.95
CA LEU A 16 2.63 -6.99 -11.44
C LEU A 16 3.65 -7.04 -10.29
N TYR A 17 3.43 -7.92 -9.30
CA TYR A 17 4.35 -8.08 -8.19
C TYR A 17 5.78 -8.41 -8.63
N SER A 18 5.91 -9.40 -9.51
CA SER A 18 7.22 -9.81 -10.06
C SER A 18 7.90 -8.69 -10.85
N ARG A 19 7.13 -7.79 -11.45
CA ARG A 19 7.61 -6.65 -12.22
C ARG A 19 8.04 -5.50 -11.31
N LEU A 20 7.26 -5.17 -10.28
CA LEU A 20 7.62 -4.15 -9.29
C LEU A 20 8.97 -4.41 -8.63
N GLN A 21 9.31 -5.68 -8.41
CA GLN A 21 10.60 -6.06 -7.87
C GLN A 21 11.79 -5.85 -8.83
N ARG A 22 11.55 -5.88 -10.15
CA ARG A 22 12.60 -5.86 -11.17
C ARG A 22 12.69 -4.54 -11.92
N GLU A 23 11.58 -3.83 -12.04
CA GLU A 23 11.45 -2.64 -12.87
C GLU A 23 11.31 -1.39 -12.01
N LYS A 24 12.43 -0.70 -11.77
CA LYS A 24 12.47 0.50 -10.92
C LYS A 24 11.51 1.60 -11.44
N ALA A 25 11.45 1.78 -12.75
CA ALA A 25 10.55 2.76 -13.36
C ALA A 25 9.08 2.48 -13.03
N LEU A 26 8.66 1.21 -13.05
CA LEU A 26 7.31 0.80 -12.67
C LEU A 26 7.02 1.07 -11.19
N SER A 27 7.98 0.80 -10.31
CA SER A 27 7.85 1.09 -8.88
C SER A 27 7.68 2.58 -8.61
N ILE A 28 8.44 3.42 -9.32
CA ILE A 28 8.33 4.88 -9.25
C ILE A 28 6.93 5.33 -9.71
N LEU A 29 6.49 4.87 -10.87
CA LEU A 29 5.17 5.20 -11.40
C LEU A 29 4.06 4.83 -10.41
N VAL A 30 4.17 3.67 -9.77
CA VAL A 30 3.20 3.24 -8.76
C VAL A 30 3.16 4.19 -7.57
N VAL A 31 4.32 4.65 -7.06
CA VAL A 31 4.38 5.65 -5.97
C VAL A 31 3.67 6.93 -6.37
N TYR A 32 3.93 7.43 -7.57
CA TYR A 32 3.26 8.62 -8.08
C TYR A 32 1.75 8.48 -8.19
N LEU A 33 1.27 7.35 -8.70
CA LEU A 33 -0.16 7.08 -8.77
C LEU A 33 -0.81 7.06 -7.38
N PHE A 34 -0.08 6.64 -6.37
CA PHE A 34 -0.52 6.73 -4.99
C PHE A 34 -0.55 8.17 -4.47
N HIS A 35 0.46 8.97 -4.78
CA HIS A 35 0.55 10.37 -4.36
C HIS A 35 -0.67 11.19 -4.83
N TYR A 36 -1.14 10.96 -6.05
CA TYR A 36 -2.35 11.61 -6.58
C TYR A 36 -3.67 10.98 -6.08
N GLY A 37 -3.65 10.16 -5.05
CA GLY A 37 -4.83 9.52 -4.47
C GLY A 37 -5.43 8.41 -5.31
N CYS A 38 -4.77 8.08 -6.41
CA CYS A 38 -5.17 7.02 -7.32
C CYS A 38 -4.62 5.69 -6.86
N GLY A 39 -4.89 5.16 -5.70
CA GLY A 39 -4.41 3.82 -5.33
C GLY A 39 -4.43 2.88 -6.54
N ILE A 40 -3.49 1.93 -6.63
CA ILE A 40 -3.33 1.00 -7.77
C ILE A 40 -4.69 0.54 -8.32
N PHE A 41 -5.66 0.37 -7.47
CA PHE A 41 -6.97 -0.13 -7.84
C PHE A 41 -7.99 0.98 -8.17
N ARG A 42 -7.87 2.18 -7.62
CA ARG A 42 -8.67 3.33 -8.04
C ARG A 42 -8.31 3.85 -9.42
N PHE A 43 -7.09 3.62 -9.85
CA PHE A 43 -6.62 3.95 -11.20
C PHE A 43 -7.57 3.52 -12.34
N PHE A 44 -8.39 2.50 -12.13
CA PHE A 44 -9.38 2.03 -13.12
C PHE A 44 -10.74 2.68 -13.01
N GLU A 45 -11.01 3.39 -11.92
CA GLU A 45 -12.27 4.10 -11.69
C GLU A 45 -12.19 5.56 -12.13
N ILE A 46 -10.97 6.05 -12.37
CA ILE A 46 -10.73 7.40 -12.84
C ILE A 46 -10.96 7.45 -14.35
N ASP A 47 -11.47 8.59 -14.82
CA ASP A 47 -11.65 8.86 -16.24
C ASP A 47 -10.30 8.68 -16.98
N PRO A 48 -10.27 7.97 -18.13
CA PRO A 48 -9.05 7.83 -18.92
C PRO A 48 -8.36 9.15 -19.28
N GLU A 49 -9.12 10.25 -19.44
CA GLU A 49 -8.55 11.57 -19.73
C GLU A 49 -7.82 12.11 -18.49
N GLU A 50 -8.41 12.01 -17.30
CA GLU A 50 -7.79 12.43 -16.05
C GLU A 50 -6.52 11.61 -15.73
N ILE A 51 -6.54 10.31 -16.02
CA ILE A 51 -5.35 9.47 -15.91
C ILE A 51 -4.23 9.95 -16.84
N ASN A 52 -4.56 10.32 -18.07
CA ASN A 52 -3.55 10.77 -19.02
C ASN A 52 -2.89 12.07 -18.54
N GLU A 53 -3.66 13.03 -17.99
CA GLU A 53 -3.11 14.25 -17.42
C GLU A 53 -2.13 13.94 -16.27
N ILE A 54 -2.52 13.06 -15.34
CA ILE A 54 -1.63 12.63 -14.24
C ILE A 54 -0.36 11.96 -14.77
N LEU A 55 -0.50 11.12 -15.78
CA LEU A 55 0.64 10.40 -16.35
C LEU A 55 1.55 11.31 -17.16
N GLU A 56 1.02 12.30 -17.86
CA GLU A 56 1.81 13.32 -18.56
C GLU A 56 2.65 14.12 -17.56
N ASP A 57 2.07 14.53 -16.44
CA ASP A 57 2.77 15.24 -15.37
C ASP A 57 3.90 14.39 -14.74
N VAL A 58 3.63 13.11 -14.52
CA VAL A 58 4.63 12.13 -14.04
C VAL A 58 5.76 11.95 -15.05
N ILE A 59 5.43 11.82 -16.34
CA ILE A 59 6.40 11.66 -17.42
C ILE A 59 7.29 12.90 -17.53
N GLU A 60 6.70 14.10 -17.53
CA GLU A 60 7.45 15.34 -17.60
C GLU A 60 8.42 15.49 -16.43
N THR A 61 7.97 15.16 -15.22
CA THR A 61 8.76 15.21 -14.00
C THR A 61 9.86 14.13 -13.95
N GLN A 62 9.66 12.99 -14.61
CA GLN A 62 10.52 11.80 -14.51
C GLN A 62 11.18 11.39 -15.83
N GLN A 63 11.31 12.28 -16.80
CA GLN A 63 11.95 12.00 -18.11
C GLN A 63 13.33 11.33 -17.95
N GLU A 64 14.10 11.72 -16.98
CA GLU A 64 15.42 11.11 -16.69
C GLU A 64 15.30 9.63 -16.25
N THR A 65 14.20 9.27 -15.60
CA THR A 65 13.98 7.89 -15.10
C THR A 65 13.44 6.96 -16.16
N PHE A 66 12.58 7.46 -17.05
CA PHE A 66 11.94 6.67 -18.12
C PHE A 66 12.78 6.61 -19.38
N GLY A 67 13.80 7.46 -19.54
CA GLY A 67 14.73 7.46 -20.66
C GLY A 67 14.15 8.03 -21.96
N SER A 68 12.91 7.75 -22.27
CA SER A 68 12.18 8.29 -23.42
C SER A 68 10.68 8.24 -23.21
N GLU A 69 9.95 9.17 -23.86
CA GLU A 69 8.49 9.22 -23.88
C GLU A 69 7.87 7.88 -24.36
N LEU A 70 8.47 7.26 -25.36
CA LEU A 70 8.03 5.97 -25.91
C LEU A 70 8.14 4.82 -24.89
N GLU A 71 9.13 4.86 -24.02
CA GLU A 71 9.32 3.85 -22.99
C GLU A 71 8.33 4.03 -21.84
N ALA A 72 8.03 5.26 -21.48
CA ALA A 72 7.00 5.60 -20.51
C ALA A 72 5.63 5.12 -20.97
N ASP A 73 5.21 5.43 -22.20
CA ASP A 73 3.95 4.99 -22.79
C ASP A 73 3.81 3.46 -22.79
N ARG A 74 4.89 2.76 -23.08
CA ARG A 74 4.90 1.30 -23.04
C ARG A 74 4.67 0.78 -21.64
N VAL A 75 5.40 1.30 -20.64
CA VAL A 75 5.26 0.90 -19.22
C VAL A 75 3.85 1.17 -18.72
N ILE A 76 3.26 2.30 -19.08
CA ILE A 76 1.89 2.67 -18.74
C ILE A 76 0.87 1.71 -19.37
N ALA A 77 1.00 1.42 -20.65
CA ALA A 77 0.09 0.50 -21.34
C ALA A 77 0.15 -0.91 -20.75
N GLU A 78 1.35 -1.37 -20.43
CA GLU A 78 1.57 -2.66 -19.79
C GLU A 78 0.99 -2.68 -18.37
N LEU A 79 1.21 -1.63 -17.57
CA LEU A 79 0.63 -1.49 -16.23
C LEU A 79 -0.91 -1.54 -16.28
N ARG A 80 -1.54 -0.78 -17.19
CA ARG A 80 -2.99 -0.83 -17.39
C ARG A 80 -3.50 -2.24 -17.71
N SER A 81 -2.77 -2.96 -18.57
CA SER A 81 -3.14 -4.33 -18.91
C SER A 81 -3.08 -5.27 -17.69
N GLU A 82 -1.99 -5.21 -16.93
CA GLU A 82 -1.78 -6.03 -15.74
C GLU A 82 -2.84 -5.77 -14.67
N LEU A 83 -3.12 -4.51 -14.42
CA LEU A 83 -4.11 -4.11 -13.44
C LEU A 83 -5.51 -4.55 -13.85
N ARG A 84 -5.88 -4.41 -15.13
CA ARG A 84 -7.16 -4.91 -15.65
C ARG A 84 -7.31 -6.42 -15.45
N LEU A 85 -6.25 -7.18 -15.69
CA LEU A 85 -6.24 -8.62 -15.49
C LEU A 85 -6.38 -8.95 -13.99
N THR A 86 -5.71 -8.21 -13.12
CA THR A 86 -5.82 -8.37 -11.68
C THR A 86 -7.25 -8.09 -11.20
N ARG A 87 -7.87 -7.01 -11.67
CA ARG A 87 -9.27 -6.69 -11.33
C ARG A 87 -10.25 -7.76 -11.80
N GLN A 88 -10.05 -8.30 -13.01
CA GLN A 88 -10.89 -9.38 -13.53
C GLN A 88 -10.74 -10.69 -12.75
N ALA A 89 -9.53 -10.98 -12.28
CA ALA A 89 -9.25 -12.17 -11.50
C ALA A 89 -9.75 -12.09 -10.05
N TYR A 90 -9.90 -10.87 -9.51
CA TYR A 90 -10.20 -10.63 -8.09
C TYR A 90 -11.37 -9.65 -7.92
N PRO A 91 -12.62 -10.12 -8.07
CA PRO A 91 -13.78 -9.31 -7.72
C PRO A 91 -13.78 -8.98 -6.21
N GLY A 92 -14.26 -7.79 -5.85
CA GLY A 92 -14.22 -7.30 -4.46
C GLY A 92 -12.91 -6.57 -4.13
N ILE A 93 -12.43 -5.79 -5.07
CA ILE A 93 -11.15 -5.09 -4.97
C ILE A 93 -11.13 -4.03 -3.87
N GLU A 94 -12.29 -3.46 -3.52
CA GLU A 94 -12.44 -2.45 -2.47
C GLU A 94 -12.03 -3.00 -1.09
N ASP A 95 -12.28 -4.28 -0.85
CA ASP A 95 -11.88 -4.96 0.38
C ASP A 95 -10.37 -5.21 0.46
N ARG A 96 -9.65 -4.97 -0.64
CA ARG A 96 -8.22 -5.19 -0.77
C ARG A 96 -7.39 -3.92 -0.63
N ILE A 97 -8.02 -2.83 -0.21
CA ILE A 97 -7.39 -1.52 -0.06
C ILE A 97 -7.69 -0.98 1.34
N ALA A 98 -6.67 -0.44 1.99
CA ALA A 98 -6.83 0.36 3.18
C ALA A 98 -5.98 1.63 3.05
N LEU A 99 -6.56 2.77 3.37
CA LEU A 99 -5.88 4.07 3.39
C LEU A 99 -5.89 4.58 4.82
N LEU A 100 -4.71 4.88 5.35
CA LEU A 100 -4.52 5.61 6.60
C LEU A 100 -4.02 7.00 6.24
N GLU A 101 -4.89 7.98 6.29
CA GLU A 101 -4.49 9.36 6.06
C GLU A 101 -3.83 9.92 7.33
N LYS A 102 -4.35 10.94 7.92
CA LYS A 102 -3.79 11.61 9.10
C LYS A 102 -3.79 10.76 10.38
N THR A 103 -4.33 9.55 10.34
CA THR A 103 -4.52 8.64 11.49
C THR A 103 -3.34 7.69 11.72
N SER A 104 -2.45 7.55 10.74
CA SER A 104 -1.36 6.57 10.77
C SER A 104 -0.50 6.65 12.03
N ALA A 105 -0.05 7.84 12.42
CA ALA A 105 0.81 8.04 13.60
C ALA A 105 0.09 7.70 14.93
N GLU A 106 -1.20 7.99 15.04
CA GLU A 106 -1.96 7.66 16.26
C GLU A 106 -2.24 6.15 16.33
N ILE A 107 -2.52 5.51 15.19
CA ILE A 107 -2.69 4.05 15.09
C ILE A 107 -1.39 3.35 15.49
N GLU A 108 -0.27 3.76 14.92
CA GLU A 108 1.06 3.25 15.26
C GLU A 108 1.32 3.31 16.76
N LYS A 109 1.16 4.48 17.35
CA LYS A 109 1.39 4.72 18.77
C LYS A 109 0.52 3.84 19.67
N ARG A 110 -0.80 3.79 19.42
CA ARG A 110 -1.71 3.01 20.28
C ARG A 110 -1.51 1.52 20.12
N LEU A 111 -1.23 1.05 18.89
CA LEU A 111 -0.93 -0.35 18.65
C LEU A 111 0.37 -0.77 19.35
N SER A 112 1.44 0.03 19.25
CA SER A 112 2.70 -0.20 19.99
C SER A 112 2.49 -0.29 21.50
N GLN A 113 1.70 0.62 22.07
CA GLN A 113 1.36 0.60 23.48
C GLN A 113 0.59 -0.67 23.89
N GLU A 114 -0.38 -1.09 23.07
CA GLU A 114 -1.16 -2.29 23.36
C GLU A 114 -0.30 -3.57 23.25
N LEU A 115 0.58 -3.65 22.23
CA LEU A 115 1.50 -4.79 22.10
C LEU A 115 2.48 -4.83 23.29
N SER A 116 3.01 -3.69 23.70
CA SER A 116 3.88 -3.59 24.88
C SER A 116 3.16 -4.03 26.14
N ARG A 117 1.89 -3.61 26.33
CA ARG A 117 1.04 -4.03 27.45
C ARG A 117 0.82 -5.54 27.47
N ARG A 118 0.72 -6.16 26.29
CA ARG A 118 0.62 -7.62 26.11
C ARG A 118 1.96 -8.35 26.19
N LYS A 119 3.05 -7.62 26.46
CA LYS A 119 4.42 -8.14 26.61
C LYS A 119 5.00 -8.73 25.32
N PHE A 120 4.61 -8.22 24.17
CA PHE A 120 5.33 -8.53 22.93
C PHE A 120 6.74 -7.92 23.01
N ALA A 121 7.74 -8.72 22.72
CA ALA A 121 9.10 -8.22 22.56
C ALA A 121 9.17 -7.38 21.28
N ASN A 122 9.89 -6.24 21.34
CA ASN A 122 10.09 -5.35 20.19
C ASN A 122 8.76 -4.82 19.56
N ALA A 123 7.79 -4.45 20.40
CA ALA A 123 6.48 -4.00 19.95
C ALA A 123 6.55 -2.88 18.89
N ASP A 124 7.44 -1.90 19.08
CA ASP A 124 7.62 -0.78 18.14
C ASP A 124 8.14 -1.27 16.79
N GLU A 125 9.12 -2.17 16.77
CA GLU A 125 9.67 -2.75 15.53
C GLU A 125 8.63 -3.59 14.78
N ILE A 126 7.79 -4.34 15.52
CA ILE A 126 6.69 -5.10 14.93
C ILE A 126 5.71 -4.15 14.25
N VAL A 127 5.28 -3.10 14.94
CA VAL A 127 4.31 -2.14 14.41
C VAL A 127 4.89 -1.39 13.21
N GLU A 128 6.14 -0.95 13.28
CA GLU A 128 6.84 -0.32 12.15
C GLU A 128 6.83 -1.21 10.89
N LYS A 129 7.16 -2.49 11.04
CA LYS A 129 7.11 -3.45 9.92
C LYS A 129 5.69 -3.69 9.40
N LEU A 130 4.70 -3.75 10.28
CA LEU A 130 3.29 -3.86 9.87
C LEU A 130 2.82 -2.60 9.15
N MET A 131 3.32 -1.42 9.51
CA MET A 131 2.95 -0.16 8.89
C MET A 131 3.66 0.08 7.55
N PHE A 132 4.95 -0.20 7.46
CA PHE A 132 5.79 0.25 6.34
C PHE A 132 6.40 -0.89 5.52
N GLY A 133 6.19 -2.13 5.95
CA GLY A 133 6.69 -3.32 5.27
C GLY A 133 8.05 -3.80 5.77
N ASP A 134 8.38 -5.02 5.41
CA ASP A 134 9.67 -5.68 5.71
C ASP A 134 10.62 -5.70 4.49
N ARG A 135 10.14 -5.23 3.34
CA ARG A 135 10.93 -5.10 2.12
C ARG A 135 10.67 -3.75 1.46
N THR A 136 11.73 -3.08 1.04
CA THR A 136 11.64 -1.84 0.26
C THR A 136 11.75 -2.17 -1.23
N LEU A 137 10.74 -1.80 -2.01
CA LEU A 137 10.73 -1.97 -3.48
C LEU A 137 11.33 -0.76 -4.18
N ALA A 138 10.97 0.44 -3.74
CA ALA A 138 11.56 1.67 -4.20
C ALA A 138 11.86 2.56 -2.99
N PRO A 139 13.14 2.88 -2.75
CA PRO A 139 13.50 3.86 -1.72
C PRO A 139 13.04 5.24 -2.16
N THR A 140 12.87 6.11 -1.20
CA THR A 140 12.52 7.53 -1.32
C THR A 140 13.02 8.19 -2.60
N LEU A 141 12.10 8.68 -3.43
CA LEU A 141 12.45 9.09 -4.79
C LEU A 141 12.66 10.58 -4.98
N LEU A 142 12.01 11.43 -4.21
CA LEU A 142 12.04 12.88 -4.47
C LEU A 142 12.19 13.77 -3.24
N SER A 143 11.67 13.42 -2.12
CA SER A 143 11.84 14.13 -0.86
C SER A 143 11.49 13.20 0.28
N THR A 144 12.38 12.91 1.08
CA THR A 144 12.38 12.35 2.44
C THR A 144 11.23 11.44 2.95
N GLU A 145 10.06 11.34 2.33
CA GLU A 145 8.90 10.65 2.91
C GLU A 145 8.20 9.65 1.99
N GLU A 146 8.37 9.73 0.67
CA GLU A 146 7.69 8.85 -0.28
C GLU A 146 8.44 7.52 -0.47
N SER A 147 7.78 6.40 -0.26
CA SER A 147 8.39 5.09 -0.44
C SER A 147 7.38 4.03 -0.87
N LEU A 148 7.87 2.99 -1.54
CA LEU A 148 7.11 1.79 -1.83
C LEU A 148 7.72 0.62 -1.09
N GLY A 149 6.94 0.04 -0.20
CA GLY A 149 7.29 -1.13 0.60
C GLY A 149 6.43 -2.34 0.26
N LEU A 150 6.82 -3.46 0.79
CA LEU A 150 6.08 -4.70 0.70
C LEU A 150 6.06 -5.37 2.07
N ILE A 151 4.91 -5.92 2.42
CA ILE A 151 4.72 -6.78 3.59
C ILE A 151 4.64 -8.21 3.07
N SER A 152 5.62 -9.01 3.44
CA SER A 152 5.70 -10.43 3.03
C SER A 152 4.54 -11.26 3.55
N CYS A 153 4.22 -12.38 2.90
CA CYS A 153 3.18 -13.31 3.36
C CYS A 153 3.40 -13.76 4.81
N GLU A 154 4.65 -13.94 5.21
CA GLU A 154 5.02 -14.32 6.58
C GLU A 154 4.61 -13.23 7.57
N LEU A 155 4.96 -11.98 7.28
CA LEU A 155 4.63 -10.83 8.13
C LEU A 155 3.13 -10.52 8.11
N VAL A 156 2.45 -10.70 6.97
CA VAL A 156 0.99 -10.62 6.86
C VAL A 156 0.33 -11.64 7.78
N SER A 157 0.81 -12.89 7.79
CA SER A 157 0.28 -13.95 8.65
C SER A 157 0.51 -13.65 10.14
N GLU A 158 1.68 -13.13 10.50
CA GLU A 158 2.00 -12.69 11.86
C GLU A 158 1.10 -11.53 12.28
N GLY A 159 0.99 -10.50 11.45
CA GLY A 159 0.12 -9.35 11.69
C GLY A 159 -1.35 -9.74 11.85
N ALA A 160 -1.86 -10.62 11.00
CA ALA A 160 -3.22 -11.15 11.12
C ALA A 160 -3.42 -11.92 12.44
N SER A 161 -2.42 -12.67 12.90
CA SER A 161 -2.47 -13.35 14.19
C SER A 161 -2.55 -12.37 15.36
N ILE A 162 -1.80 -11.27 15.29
CA ILE A 162 -1.86 -10.17 16.27
C ILE A 162 -3.24 -9.52 16.22
N PHE A 163 -3.71 -9.13 15.05
CA PHE A 163 -4.98 -8.42 14.86
C PHE A 163 -6.21 -9.24 15.28
N ARG A 164 -6.18 -10.58 15.15
CA ARG A 164 -7.25 -11.43 15.68
C ARG A 164 -7.38 -11.36 17.21
N GLN A 165 -6.33 -11.00 17.91
CA GLN A 165 -6.31 -10.89 19.37
C GLN A 165 -6.67 -9.49 19.87
N ILE A 166 -6.71 -8.49 18.99
CA ILE A 166 -6.97 -7.09 19.34
C ILE A 166 -8.42 -6.76 18.97
N ASP A 167 -9.19 -6.36 19.96
CA ASP A 167 -10.48 -5.73 19.74
C ASP A 167 -10.26 -4.26 19.42
N PRO A 168 -10.71 -3.75 18.25
CA PRO A 168 -10.57 -2.34 17.89
C PRO A 168 -11.09 -1.36 18.96
N GLU A 169 -12.17 -1.73 19.66
CA GLU A 169 -12.75 -0.90 20.74
C GLU A 169 -11.83 -0.75 21.97
N THR A 170 -10.80 -1.60 22.08
CA THR A 170 -9.79 -1.43 23.14
C THR A 170 -8.74 -0.37 22.80
N LEU A 171 -8.58 -0.05 21.52
CA LEU A 171 -7.65 0.94 21.04
C LEU A 171 -8.31 2.30 20.79
N PHE A 172 -9.50 2.31 20.23
CA PHE A 172 -10.20 3.51 19.76
C PHE A 172 -11.66 3.47 20.14
N ALA A 173 -12.23 4.63 20.51
CA ALA A 173 -13.67 4.75 20.61
C ALA A 173 -14.31 4.73 19.21
N ARG A 174 -15.52 4.21 19.09
CA ARG A 174 -16.20 4.04 17.80
C ARG A 174 -16.46 5.33 17.02
N ASP A 175 -16.47 6.45 17.70
CA ASP A 175 -16.65 7.80 17.14
C ASP A 175 -15.32 8.48 16.77
N GLU A 176 -14.18 7.85 17.03
CA GLU A 176 -12.88 8.33 16.58
C GLU A 176 -12.63 7.93 15.11
N SER A 177 -12.08 8.86 14.30
CA SER A 177 -11.70 8.57 12.90
C SER A 177 -10.71 7.42 12.77
N CYS A 178 -9.82 7.27 13.76
CA CYS A 178 -8.86 6.17 13.82
C CYS A 178 -9.51 4.78 13.95
N PHE A 179 -10.75 4.69 14.45
CA PHE A 179 -11.45 3.42 14.61
C PHE A 179 -11.74 2.78 13.25
N GLU A 180 -12.38 3.53 12.35
CA GLU A 180 -12.74 3.01 11.02
C GLU A 180 -11.49 2.69 10.18
N ASP A 181 -10.48 3.55 10.24
CA ASP A 181 -9.22 3.35 9.51
C ASP A 181 -8.49 2.11 10.02
N PHE A 182 -8.38 1.96 11.34
CA PHE A 182 -7.77 0.77 11.95
C PHE A 182 -8.56 -0.50 11.61
N GLU A 183 -9.89 -0.45 11.64
CA GLU A 183 -10.73 -1.61 11.33
C GLU A 183 -10.56 -2.03 9.86
N ARG A 184 -10.53 -1.08 8.92
CA ARG A 184 -10.25 -1.36 7.50
C ARG A 184 -8.87 -1.96 7.30
N TRP A 185 -7.85 -1.38 7.90
CA TRP A 185 -6.48 -1.87 7.81
C TRP A 185 -6.34 -3.27 8.42
N ARG A 186 -6.92 -3.50 9.59
CA ARG A 186 -6.99 -4.81 10.22
C ARG A 186 -7.67 -5.86 9.32
N ASN A 187 -8.82 -5.51 8.75
CA ASN A 187 -9.58 -6.42 7.88
C ASN A 187 -8.80 -6.76 6.61
N LEU A 188 -8.06 -5.82 6.04
CA LEU A 188 -7.16 -6.09 4.93
C LEU A 188 -6.11 -7.15 5.27
N TYR A 189 -5.48 -7.06 6.44
CA TYR A 189 -4.53 -8.08 6.89
C TYR A 189 -5.16 -9.45 7.06
N LEU A 190 -6.35 -9.51 7.63
CA LEU A 190 -7.07 -10.76 7.81
C LEU A 190 -7.41 -11.40 6.46
N LEU A 191 -7.90 -10.59 5.52
CA LEU A 191 -8.21 -11.03 4.16
C LEU A 191 -6.95 -11.51 3.42
N ALA A 192 -5.87 -10.75 3.47
CA ALA A 192 -4.62 -11.10 2.81
C ALA A 192 -4.02 -12.38 3.37
N ALA A 193 -4.03 -12.57 4.70
CA ALA A 193 -3.57 -13.79 5.34
C ALA A 193 -4.39 -15.02 4.94
N ASP A 194 -5.72 -14.90 4.91
CA ASP A 194 -6.60 -16.00 4.54
C ASP A 194 -6.41 -16.43 3.07
N LYS A 195 -5.92 -15.54 2.23
CA LYS A 195 -5.64 -15.78 0.80
C LYS A 195 -4.15 -16.03 0.51
N ASN A 196 -3.30 -15.99 1.52
CA ASN A 196 -1.84 -16.06 1.39
C ASN A 196 -1.31 -15.03 0.39
N GLU A 197 -1.71 -13.79 0.57
CA GLU A 197 -1.32 -12.64 -0.25
C GLU A 197 -0.32 -11.75 0.49
N GLU A 198 0.44 -10.99 -0.27
CA GLU A 198 1.32 -9.94 0.23
C GLU A 198 0.58 -8.59 0.22
N ILE A 199 1.09 -7.61 0.96
CA ILE A 199 0.52 -6.27 0.97
C ILE A 199 1.55 -5.28 0.46
N LEU A 200 1.21 -4.58 -0.61
CA LEU A 200 1.97 -3.43 -1.10
C LEU A 200 1.64 -2.22 -0.24
N VAL A 201 2.67 -1.49 0.17
CA VAL A 201 2.55 -0.29 1.00
C VAL A 201 3.16 0.88 0.26
N ALA A 202 2.37 1.91 0.03
CA ALA A 202 2.87 3.19 -0.47
C ALA A 202 2.70 4.27 0.58
N VAL A 203 3.78 5.00 0.82
CA VAL A 203 3.86 6.11 1.77
C VAL A 203 3.99 7.40 0.97
N ALA A 204 3.14 8.42 1.26
CA ALA A 204 3.14 9.71 0.60
C ALA A 204 2.82 10.86 1.58
#